data_63924623f5230381365fe2477084fa18
#
_entry.id   63924623f5230381365fe2477084fa18
#
_cell.length_a   1.000
_cell.length_b   1.000
_cell.length_c   1.000
_cell.angle_alpha   90.00
_cell.angle_beta   90.00
_cell.angle_gamma   90.00
#
_symmetry.space_group_name_H-M   'P 1'
#
loop_
_entity.id
_entity.type
_entity.pdbx_description
1 polymer ?
#
loop_
_entity_poly.entity_id
_entity_poly.type
_entity_poly.pdbx_seq_one_letter_code
_entity_poly.pdbx_strand_id
1 'polypeptide(L)'
;MKIYLPLDSAAVALGADEIAAAIHTHARALAIKVDLIRNGSRGMVWLEPLVEVATSDGRIAFGPMSLADVPALFGDLAAHPKALGLTEDLPWMKDQTRLTFARVGVIDPLSLSDYRMHGGIAGLERALAMSSADMVAEVTASGLRGRGGAGFPTGIKWKTVSEAKGTQKYIVCNADEGDSATFADRMLMEGDPFTLIEGMAIAGLACGATKGFVYIRSEYPVAIRVMQDACRIALEEGLLGPSVLGRGAAFDIEIRVGAGAYVCGEETSLLNSLEGKRGVVRAKPPLPALQGFMARPTVVNNVISLASVPVIFAQGAAAYQSYGIGRSRGTIPLQIAGNVKFGGLYETAFGLTLGEVVEKIGGGTASGRPVKAVQVGGPLGAYFPPALFGTPFA
;
A
#
# COMPACT_ATOMS: atom_id res chain seq x y z
N MET A 1 21.78 -6.07 18.71
CA MET A 1 20.35 -5.83 18.96
C MET A 1 19.73 -5.32 17.67
N LYS A 2 18.64 -5.92 17.19
CA LYS A 2 17.94 -5.46 15.98
C LYS A 2 16.65 -4.76 16.38
N ILE A 3 16.49 -3.50 15.94
CA ILE A 3 15.37 -2.63 16.30
C ILE A 3 14.70 -2.16 15.01
N TYR A 4 13.38 -2.09 15.01
CA TYR A 4 12.57 -1.55 13.92
C TYR A 4 11.82 -0.31 14.40
N LEU A 5 11.85 0.74 13.61
CA LEU A 5 11.18 2.01 13.90
C LEU A 5 10.73 2.65 12.60
N PRO A 6 9.44 2.90 12.41
CA PRO A 6 8.93 3.40 11.13
C PRO A 6 9.57 4.70 10.66
N LEU A 7 9.77 4.79 9.33
CA LEU A 7 10.18 6.00 8.60
C LEU A 7 8.99 6.60 7.84
N ASP A 8 7.81 6.03 8.00
CA ASP A 8 6.63 6.55 7.33
C ASP A 8 6.22 7.92 7.87
N SER A 9 5.47 8.66 7.05
CA SER A 9 5.09 10.04 7.34
C SER A 9 4.37 10.21 8.68
N ALA A 10 3.58 9.21 9.13
CA ALA A 10 2.84 9.30 10.38
C ALA A 10 3.78 9.18 11.60
N ALA A 11 4.67 8.20 11.59
CA ALA A 11 5.62 7.98 12.67
C ALA A 11 6.62 9.15 12.79
N VAL A 12 7.14 9.65 11.66
CA VAL A 12 8.05 10.81 11.63
C VAL A 12 7.37 12.07 12.18
N ALA A 13 6.11 12.31 11.82
CA ALA A 13 5.35 13.45 12.35
C ALA A 13 5.13 13.36 13.88
N LEU A 14 5.24 12.18 14.47
CA LEU A 14 5.09 11.92 15.91
C LEU A 14 6.42 11.77 16.64
N GLY A 15 7.57 12.02 15.97
CA GLY A 15 8.90 12.07 16.62
C GLY A 15 9.76 10.82 16.43
N ALA A 16 9.49 9.98 15.42
CA ALA A 16 10.28 8.76 15.17
C ALA A 16 11.75 9.06 14.84
N ASP A 17 12.06 10.21 14.22
CA ASP A 17 13.44 10.57 13.88
C ASP A 17 14.24 10.95 15.13
N GLU A 18 13.63 11.65 16.07
CA GLU A 18 14.24 11.98 17.36
C GLU A 18 14.48 10.72 18.20
N ILE A 19 13.54 9.75 18.18
CA ILE A 19 13.71 8.46 18.83
C ILE A 19 14.84 7.65 18.20
N ALA A 20 14.94 7.63 16.87
CA ALA A 20 16.03 6.97 16.15
C ALA A 20 17.39 7.54 16.56
N ALA A 21 17.51 8.86 16.62
CA ALA A 21 18.73 9.55 17.05
C ALA A 21 19.08 9.23 18.52
N ALA A 22 18.07 9.17 19.40
CA ALA A 22 18.27 8.82 20.81
C ALA A 22 18.69 7.36 20.98
N ILE A 23 18.13 6.41 20.23
CA ILE A 23 18.53 5.00 20.21
C ILE A 23 20.01 4.88 19.82
N HIS A 24 20.44 5.53 18.75
CA HIS A 24 21.84 5.51 18.32
C HIS A 24 22.78 6.14 19.34
N THR A 25 22.37 7.22 19.99
CA THR A 25 23.17 7.92 21.00
C THR A 25 23.35 7.05 22.23
N HIS A 26 22.27 6.43 22.72
CA HIS A 26 22.29 5.59 23.90
C HIS A 26 23.07 4.28 23.65
N ALA A 27 22.87 3.66 22.47
CA ALA A 27 23.60 2.47 22.06
C ALA A 27 25.13 2.71 22.05
N ARG A 28 25.56 3.87 21.53
CA ARG A 28 26.99 4.27 21.55
C ARG A 28 27.54 4.44 22.95
N ALA A 29 26.78 5.08 23.85
CA ALA A 29 27.19 5.27 25.24
C ALA A 29 27.38 3.95 26.00
N LEU A 30 26.57 2.93 25.65
CA LEU A 30 26.66 1.59 26.24
C LEU A 30 27.59 0.63 25.47
N ALA A 31 28.22 1.06 24.39
CA ALA A 31 29.00 0.22 23.46
C ALA A 31 28.21 -0.99 22.91
N ILE A 32 26.89 -0.86 22.76
CA ILE A 32 26.00 -1.88 22.20
C ILE A 32 25.85 -1.66 20.69
N LYS A 33 26.07 -2.72 19.89
CA LYS A 33 25.80 -2.66 18.45
C LYS A 33 24.29 -2.78 18.21
N VAL A 34 23.71 -1.74 17.62
CA VAL A 34 22.31 -1.71 17.18
C VAL A 34 22.25 -1.73 15.66
N ASP A 35 21.39 -2.58 15.13
CA ASP A 35 20.93 -2.60 13.74
C ASP A 35 19.52 -1.99 13.73
N LEU A 36 19.41 -0.70 13.37
CA LEU A 36 18.15 0.03 13.36
C LEU A 36 17.59 0.04 11.94
N ILE A 37 16.50 -0.70 11.76
CA ILE A 37 15.77 -0.76 10.49
C ILE A 37 14.64 0.28 10.51
N ARG A 38 14.63 1.16 9.53
CA ARG A 38 13.59 2.16 9.32
C ARG A 38 12.51 1.57 8.40
N ASN A 39 11.59 0.78 8.99
CA ASN A 39 10.51 0.09 8.29
C ASN A 39 9.29 1.00 8.01
N GLY A 40 8.21 0.43 7.45
CA GLY A 40 6.90 1.09 7.38
C GLY A 40 6.10 0.96 8.68
N SER A 41 5.01 1.72 8.80
CA SER A 41 4.07 1.60 9.92
C SER A 41 3.29 0.28 9.87
N ARG A 42 2.93 -0.25 11.05
CA ARG A 42 2.00 -1.39 11.19
C ARG A 42 0.52 -0.98 11.01
N GLY A 43 0.26 0.31 10.81
CA GLY A 43 -1.10 0.85 10.71
C GLY A 43 -1.77 1.15 12.06
N MET A 44 -1.10 0.87 13.17
CA MET A 44 -1.56 1.19 14.53
C MET A 44 -1.17 2.62 14.90
N VAL A 45 -1.82 3.61 14.26
CA VAL A 45 -1.41 5.03 14.35
C VAL A 45 -1.46 5.56 15.79
N TRP A 46 -2.33 5.03 16.63
CA TRP A 46 -2.40 5.43 18.06
C TRP A 46 -1.22 4.95 18.91
N LEU A 47 -0.39 4.04 18.38
CA LEU A 47 0.83 3.53 19.02
C LEU A 47 2.11 4.13 18.45
N GLU A 48 2.00 5.01 17.46
CA GLU A 48 3.18 5.64 16.87
C GLU A 48 3.75 6.75 17.78
N PRO A 49 5.06 6.90 17.82
CA PRO A 49 6.08 6.05 17.21
C PRO A 49 6.14 4.66 17.86
N LEU A 50 5.98 3.63 17.03
CA LEU A 50 6.02 2.23 17.47
C LEU A 50 7.44 1.67 17.27
N VAL A 51 8.10 1.32 18.35
CA VAL A 51 9.39 0.62 18.31
C VAL A 51 9.16 -0.88 18.44
N GLU A 52 9.80 -1.68 17.60
CA GLU A 52 9.80 -3.13 17.72
C GLU A 52 11.24 -3.63 17.92
N VAL A 53 11.44 -4.54 18.87
CA VAL A 53 12.74 -5.18 19.13
C VAL A 53 12.66 -6.66 18.78
N ALA A 54 13.57 -7.13 17.94
CA ALA A 54 13.63 -8.54 17.56
C ALA A 54 14.18 -9.40 18.71
N THR A 55 13.47 -10.49 18.99
CA THR A 55 13.85 -11.54 19.94
C THR A 55 13.80 -12.91 19.27
N SER A 56 14.14 -13.99 20.01
CA SER A 56 13.97 -15.38 19.52
C SER A 56 12.52 -15.74 19.22
N ASP A 57 11.57 -15.15 19.92
CA ASP A 57 10.14 -15.48 19.87
C ASP A 57 9.35 -14.60 18.90
N GLY A 58 10.01 -13.58 18.33
CA GLY A 58 9.38 -12.60 17.45
C GLY A 58 9.78 -11.17 17.79
N ARG A 59 9.00 -10.20 17.35
CA ARG A 59 9.22 -8.79 17.67
C ARG A 59 8.33 -8.35 18.81
N ILE A 60 8.95 -7.80 19.86
CA ILE A 60 8.21 -7.16 20.96
C ILE A 60 7.95 -5.71 20.56
N ALA A 61 6.70 -5.28 20.65
CA ALA A 61 6.26 -3.91 20.36
C ALA A 61 6.31 -3.03 21.63
N PHE A 62 6.70 -1.77 21.42
CA PHE A 62 6.75 -0.72 22.45
C PHE A 62 6.13 0.55 21.88
N GLY A 63 5.07 1.08 22.51
CA GLY A 63 4.40 2.28 21.99
C GLY A 63 3.27 2.83 22.86
N PRO A 64 2.89 4.10 22.64
CA PRO A 64 3.66 5.10 21.90
C PRO A 64 4.93 5.49 22.67
N MET A 65 6.08 5.50 21.95
CA MET A 65 7.39 5.78 22.55
C MET A 65 7.66 7.28 22.65
N SER A 66 8.35 7.67 23.71
CA SER A 66 8.93 8.99 23.90
C SER A 66 10.45 8.90 24.08
N LEU A 67 11.15 10.02 24.02
CA LEU A 67 12.60 10.07 24.28
C LEU A 67 12.98 9.52 25.66
N ALA A 68 12.12 9.73 26.67
CA ALA A 68 12.34 9.25 28.05
C ALA A 68 12.29 7.72 28.16
N ASP A 69 11.60 7.05 27.23
CA ASP A 69 11.43 5.59 27.25
C ASP A 69 12.63 4.86 26.61
N VAL A 70 13.44 5.57 25.77
CA VAL A 70 14.54 4.95 24.99
C VAL A 70 15.58 4.22 25.84
N PRO A 71 16.04 4.74 26.99
CA PRO A 71 17.04 4.02 27.81
C PRO A 71 16.58 2.63 28.26
N ALA A 72 15.27 2.45 28.53
CA ALA A 72 14.74 1.18 28.99
C ALA A 72 14.75 0.08 27.90
N LEU A 73 14.86 0.42 26.61
CA LEU A 73 15.02 -0.56 25.53
C LEU A 73 16.33 -1.38 25.65
N PHE A 74 17.31 -0.88 26.40
CA PHE A 74 18.62 -1.52 26.59
C PHE A 74 18.72 -2.33 27.89
N GLY A 75 17.62 -2.44 28.63
CA GLY A 75 17.49 -3.24 29.84
C GLY A 75 16.65 -4.50 29.64
N ASP A 76 15.86 -4.84 30.63
CA ASP A 76 14.89 -5.93 30.57
C ASP A 76 13.67 -5.49 29.76
N LEU A 77 13.53 -6.04 28.56
CA LEU A 77 12.45 -5.70 27.64
C LEU A 77 11.06 -6.05 28.20
N ALA A 78 10.95 -7.12 29.02
CA ALA A 78 9.68 -7.50 29.62
C ALA A 78 9.22 -6.53 30.72
N ALA A 79 10.16 -5.85 31.37
CA ALA A 79 9.88 -4.84 32.39
C ALA A 79 9.72 -3.42 31.81
N HIS A 80 9.85 -3.24 30.49
CA HIS A 80 9.74 -1.92 29.87
C HIS A 80 8.32 -1.35 30.03
N PRO A 81 8.15 -0.09 30.50
CA PRO A 81 6.83 0.47 30.81
C PRO A 81 5.89 0.61 29.61
N LYS A 82 6.42 0.59 28.38
CA LYS A 82 5.67 0.65 27.13
C LYS A 82 5.60 -0.69 26.39
N ALA A 83 6.01 -1.80 27.02
CA ALA A 83 5.93 -3.12 26.41
C ALA A 83 4.48 -3.53 26.16
N LEU A 84 4.18 -3.97 24.94
CA LEU A 84 2.86 -4.40 24.48
C LEU A 84 2.77 -5.91 24.23
N GLY A 85 3.89 -6.61 24.29
CA GLY A 85 4.03 -8.03 23.93
C GLY A 85 4.45 -8.21 22.48
N LEU A 86 4.29 -9.42 21.95
CA LEU A 86 4.63 -9.72 20.56
C LEU A 86 3.72 -8.96 19.61
N THR A 87 4.31 -8.29 18.64
CA THR A 87 3.57 -7.45 17.67
C THR A 87 2.47 -8.22 16.95
N GLU A 88 2.77 -9.44 16.51
CA GLU A 88 1.83 -10.25 15.75
C GLU A 88 0.67 -10.81 16.60
N ASP A 89 0.82 -10.82 17.95
CA ASP A 89 -0.22 -11.23 18.88
C ASP A 89 -1.15 -10.09 19.30
N LEU A 90 -0.80 -8.86 19.01
CA LEU A 90 -1.68 -7.72 19.27
C LEU A 90 -3.01 -7.91 18.52
N PRO A 91 -4.18 -7.70 19.17
CA PRO A 91 -5.49 -7.96 18.55
C PRO A 91 -5.67 -7.27 17.19
N TRP A 92 -5.18 -6.04 17.06
CA TRP A 92 -5.22 -5.32 15.77
C TRP A 92 -4.44 -6.02 14.66
N MET A 93 -3.31 -6.66 14.96
CA MET A 93 -2.50 -7.38 13.97
C MET A 93 -3.05 -8.77 13.70
N LYS A 94 -3.40 -9.50 14.77
CA LYS A 94 -3.84 -10.91 14.73
C LYS A 94 -5.14 -11.11 13.97
N ASP A 95 -6.09 -10.17 14.08
CA ASP A 95 -7.42 -10.27 13.49
C ASP A 95 -7.48 -9.77 12.03
N GLN A 96 -6.39 -9.23 11.47
CA GLN A 96 -6.31 -8.79 10.07
C GLN A 96 -6.17 -9.95 9.09
N THR A 97 -6.67 -9.72 7.88
CA THR A 97 -6.34 -10.53 6.70
C THR A 97 -5.44 -9.68 5.79
N ARG A 98 -4.13 -9.74 6.02
CA ARG A 98 -3.17 -8.90 5.29
C ARG A 98 -2.64 -9.65 4.08
N LEU A 99 -3.10 -9.27 2.89
CA LEU A 99 -2.62 -9.75 1.61
C LEU A 99 -1.73 -8.70 0.93
N THR A 100 -2.29 -7.52 0.70
CA THR A 100 -1.59 -6.41 0.02
C THR A 100 -0.59 -5.73 0.95
N PHE A 101 -0.93 -5.61 2.23
CA PHE A 101 -0.07 -5.01 3.27
C PHE A 101 0.74 -6.04 4.08
N ALA A 102 0.84 -7.30 3.63
CA ALA A 102 1.48 -8.36 4.39
C ALA A 102 2.91 -8.02 4.85
N ARG A 103 3.68 -7.30 4.03
CA ARG A 103 5.07 -6.93 4.32
C ARG A 103 5.25 -5.53 4.91
N VAL A 104 4.23 -4.66 4.78
CA VAL A 104 4.30 -3.28 5.31
C VAL A 104 4.49 -3.32 6.83
N GLY A 105 5.54 -2.67 7.32
CA GLY A 105 5.96 -2.71 8.71
C GLY A 105 6.80 -3.94 9.09
N VAL A 106 6.91 -4.94 8.21
CA VAL A 106 7.70 -6.15 8.43
C VAL A 106 9.10 -6.00 7.87
N ILE A 107 9.24 -5.55 6.63
CA ILE A 107 10.50 -5.48 5.89
C ILE A 107 11.15 -4.09 5.98
N ASP A 108 12.44 -4.05 5.65
CA ASP A 108 13.09 -2.81 5.21
C ASP A 108 12.57 -2.46 3.80
N PRO A 109 11.87 -1.33 3.63
CA PRO A 109 11.22 -0.98 2.36
C PRO A 109 12.19 -0.78 1.19
N LEU A 110 13.46 -0.52 1.46
CA LEU A 110 14.50 -0.34 0.42
C LEU A 110 15.44 -1.54 0.29
N SER A 111 15.15 -2.65 0.96
CA SER A 111 15.89 -3.91 0.83
C SER A 111 15.15 -4.90 -0.09
N LEU A 112 15.60 -5.01 -1.34
CA LEU A 112 15.05 -6.00 -2.27
C LEU A 112 15.30 -7.45 -1.79
N SER A 113 16.40 -7.70 -1.08
CA SER A 113 16.66 -9.00 -0.47
C SER A 113 15.64 -9.34 0.63
N ASP A 114 15.27 -8.36 1.45
CA ASP A 114 14.25 -8.55 2.48
C ASP A 114 12.85 -8.76 1.85
N TYR A 115 12.53 -8.01 0.79
CA TYR A 115 11.33 -8.24 -0.01
C TYR A 115 11.24 -9.67 -0.55
N ARG A 116 12.33 -10.20 -1.14
CA ARG A 116 12.41 -11.59 -1.64
C ARG A 116 12.25 -12.62 -0.53
N MET A 117 12.93 -12.44 0.60
CA MET A 117 12.83 -13.36 1.75
C MET A 117 11.40 -13.46 2.31
N HIS A 118 10.60 -12.41 2.13
CA HIS A 118 9.19 -12.39 2.53
C HIS A 118 8.22 -12.68 1.39
N GLY A 119 8.66 -13.45 0.38
CA GLY A 119 7.80 -13.95 -0.70
C GLY A 119 7.53 -12.98 -1.85
N GLY A 120 8.26 -11.86 -1.90
CA GLY A 120 8.24 -10.96 -3.05
C GLY A 120 8.87 -11.60 -4.29
N ILE A 121 8.56 -11.07 -5.47
CA ILE A 121 9.03 -11.51 -6.80
C ILE A 121 8.34 -12.78 -7.32
N ALA A 122 7.80 -13.65 -6.46
CA ALA A 122 7.19 -14.91 -6.86
C ALA A 122 6.04 -14.72 -7.88
N GLY A 123 5.28 -13.64 -7.74
CA GLY A 123 4.22 -13.29 -8.69
C GLY A 123 4.78 -12.94 -10.07
N LEU A 124 5.83 -12.13 -10.13
CA LEU A 124 6.49 -11.73 -11.37
C LEU A 124 7.19 -12.92 -12.05
N GLU A 125 7.86 -13.79 -11.30
CA GLU A 125 8.48 -15.00 -11.84
C GLU A 125 7.44 -15.90 -12.52
N ARG A 126 6.28 -16.11 -11.89
CA ARG A 126 5.17 -16.85 -12.49
C ARG A 126 4.62 -16.13 -13.72
N ALA A 127 4.41 -14.82 -13.67
CA ALA A 127 3.91 -14.04 -14.79
C ALA A 127 4.83 -14.14 -16.02
N LEU A 128 6.15 -14.10 -15.83
CA LEU A 128 7.14 -14.24 -16.92
C LEU A 128 7.11 -15.62 -17.61
N ALA A 129 6.50 -16.63 -16.99
CA ALA A 129 6.28 -17.94 -17.59
C ALA A 129 4.92 -18.08 -18.31
N MET A 130 4.07 -17.03 -18.25
CA MET A 130 2.72 -17.04 -18.82
C MET A 130 2.65 -16.23 -20.11
N SER A 131 1.64 -16.53 -20.96
CA SER A 131 1.30 -15.65 -22.07
C SER A 131 0.56 -14.40 -21.58
N SER A 132 0.60 -13.31 -22.36
CA SER A 132 -0.17 -12.08 -22.08
C SER A 132 -1.67 -12.40 -21.90
N ALA A 133 -2.23 -13.28 -22.74
CA ALA A 133 -3.64 -13.68 -22.65
C ALA A 133 -3.95 -14.42 -21.33
N ASP A 134 -3.05 -15.33 -20.89
CA ASP A 134 -3.22 -16.06 -19.63
C ASP A 134 -3.09 -15.13 -18.43
N MET A 135 -2.18 -14.14 -18.47
CA MET A 135 -2.06 -13.13 -17.41
C MET A 135 -3.35 -12.31 -17.28
N VAL A 136 -3.92 -11.86 -18.41
CA VAL A 136 -5.20 -11.12 -18.41
C VAL A 136 -6.33 -12.01 -17.90
N ALA A 137 -6.36 -13.29 -18.26
CA ALA A 137 -7.35 -14.25 -17.79
C ALA A 137 -7.24 -14.46 -16.27
N GLU A 138 -6.01 -14.59 -15.74
CA GLU A 138 -5.74 -14.75 -14.29
C GLU A 138 -6.28 -13.56 -13.47
N VAL A 139 -5.97 -12.31 -13.89
CA VAL A 139 -6.50 -11.11 -13.22
C VAL A 139 -8.02 -11.02 -13.35
N THR A 140 -8.58 -11.43 -14.48
CA THR A 140 -10.05 -11.45 -14.67
C THR A 140 -10.70 -12.47 -13.74
N ALA A 141 -10.15 -13.69 -13.67
CA ALA A 141 -10.64 -14.77 -12.82
C ALA A 141 -10.54 -14.43 -11.32
N SER A 142 -9.52 -13.65 -10.90
CA SER A 142 -9.38 -13.23 -9.50
C SER A 142 -10.55 -12.36 -9.00
N GLY A 143 -11.28 -11.73 -9.91
CA GLY A 143 -12.34 -10.80 -9.57
C GLY A 143 -11.85 -9.46 -9.00
N LEU A 144 -10.56 -9.13 -9.17
CA LEU A 144 -9.99 -7.86 -8.70
C LEU A 144 -10.71 -6.68 -9.33
N ARG A 145 -11.22 -5.79 -8.47
CA ARG A 145 -11.82 -4.51 -8.84
C ARG A 145 -10.94 -3.36 -8.37
N GLY A 146 -11.03 -2.23 -9.06
CA GLY A 146 -10.28 -1.01 -8.70
C GLY A 146 -10.49 -0.59 -7.24
N ARG A 147 -9.41 -0.22 -6.58
CA ARG A 147 -9.38 0.24 -5.18
C ARG A 147 -9.33 1.76 -5.02
N GLY A 148 -9.42 2.49 -6.14
CA GLY A 148 -9.46 3.96 -6.15
C GLY A 148 -10.87 4.55 -6.15
N GLY A 149 -11.88 3.85 -5.64
CA GLY A 149 -13.27 4.33 -5.46
C GLY A 149 -14.26 3.82 -6.51
N ALA A 150 -13.96 3.85 -7.81
CA ALA A 150 -14.90 3.45 -8.86
C ALA A 150 -15.20 1.95 -8.94
N GLY A 151 -14.37 1.09 -8.37
CA GLY A 151 -14.58 -0.36 -8.33
C GLY A 151 -14.71 -1.03 -9.70
N PHE A 152 -14.14 -0.47 -10.75
CA PHE A 152 -14.21 -1.07 -12.10
C PHE A 152 -13.36 -2.35 -12.17
N PRO A 153 -13.83 -3.45 -12.84
CA PRO A 153 -13.07 -4.70 -12.94
C PRO A 153 -11.71 -4.50 -13.63
N THR A 154 -10.63 -4.82 -12.94
CA THR A 154 -9.26 -4.61 -13.43
C THR A 154 -8.96 -5.44 -14.67
N GLY A 155 -9.39 -6.70 -14.70
CA GLY A 155 -9.18 -7.59 -15.84
C GLY A 155 -9.81 -7.09 -17.14
N ILE A 156 -11.00 -6.45 -17.08
CA ILE A 156 -11.65 -5.86 -18.26
C ILE A 156 -10.80 -4.70 -18.82
N LYS A 157 -10.28 -3.83 -17.93
CA LYS A 157 -9.42 -2.71 -18.34
C LYS A 157 -8.13 -3.24 -18.99
N TRP A 158 -7.48 -4.23 -18.41
CA TRP A 158 -6.27 -4.85 -18.96
C TRP A 158 -6.52 -5.53 -20.30
N LYS A 159 -7.62 -6.30 -20.42
CA LYS A 159 -8.03 -6.92 -21.67
C LYS A 159 -8.18 -5.89 -22.78
N THR A 160 -8.91 -4.80 -22.52
CA THR A 160 -9.11 -3.73 -23.53
C THR A 160 -7.79 -3.15 -24.00
N VAL A 161 -6.83 -2.90 -23.09
CA VAL A 161 -5.51 -2.38 -23.46
C VAL A 161 -4.66 -3.43 -24.17
N SER A 162 -4.68 -4.69 -23.73
CA SER A 162 -3.92 -5.76 -24.38
C SER A 162 -4.35 -6.00 -25.82
N GLU A 163 -5.65 -5.92 -26.11
CA GLU A 163 -6.23 -6.08 -27.45
C GLU A 163 -6.17 -4.82 -28.32
N ALA A 164 -5.93 -3.63 -27.71
CA ALA A 164 -5.85 -2.39 -28.44
C ALA A 164 -4.66 -2.39 -29.42
N LYS A 165 -4.92 -1.86 -30.65
CA LYS A 165 -3.87 -1.71 -31.67
C LYS A 165 -2.90 -0.60 -31.28
N GLY A 166 -1.61 -0.82 -31.51
CA GLY A 166 -0.55 0.16 -31.24
C GLY A 166 0.74 -0.53 -30.79
N THR A 167 1.86 0.04 -31.19
CA THR A 167 3.20 -0.48 -30.83
C THR A 167 3.66 -0.03 -29.46
N GLN A 168 3.12 1.08 -28.95
CA GLN A 168 3.41 1.61 -27.63
C GLN A 168 2.14 1.66 -26.80
N LYS A 169 2.20 1.12 -25.59
CA LYS A 169 1.17 1.16 -24.57
C LYS A 169 1.78 1.60 -23.24
N TYR A 170 0.97 2.07 -22.32
CA TYR A 170 1.45 2.58 -21.02
C TYR A 170 0.68 2.01 -19.84
N ILE A 171 1.39 1.86 -18.72
CA ILE A 171 0.80 1.61 -17.41
C ILE A 171 0.96 2.89 -16.58
N VAL A 172 -0.14 3.45 -16.11
CA VAL A 172 -0.12 4.62 -15.22
C VAL A 172 -0.71 4.22 -13.87
N CYS A 173 0.12 4.30 -12.85
CA CYS A 173 -0.32 4.18 -11.47
C CYS A 173 -0.82 5.55 -11.01
N ASN A 174 -2.11 5.61 -10.67
CA ASN A 174 -2.70 6.77 -10.02
C ASN A 174 -2.40 6.70 -8.53
N ALA A 175 -1.43 7.51 -8.09
CA ALA A 175 -1.03 7.70 -6.70
C ALA A 175 -1.35 9.14 -6.22
N ASP A 176 -2.35 9.78 -6.84
CA ASP A 176 -2.96 11.03 -6.37
C ASP A 176 -4.11 10.70 -5.40
N GLU A 177 -3.75 10.26 -4.20
CA GLU A 177 -4.67 9.95 -3.11
C GLU A 177 -5.19 11.26 -2.49
N GLY A 178 -6.14 11.92 -3.19
CA GLY A 178 -6.53 13.29 -2.96
C GLY A 178 -7.52 13.52 -1.81
N ASP A 179 -8.31 12.52 -1.41
CA ASP A 179 -9.28 12.67 -0.33
C ASP A 179 -8.58 12.95 1.00
N SER A 180 -9.07 13.97 1.72
CA SER A 180 -8.48 14.38 2.99
C SER A 180 -8.47 13.23 4.00
N ALA A 181 -7.33 13.04 4.67
CA ALA A 181 -7.08 12.00 5.67
C ALA A 181 -7.02 10.56 5.14
N THR A 182 -7.04 10.31 3.82
CA THR A 182 -6.69 9.02 3.25
C THR A 182 -5.17 8.85 3.17
N PHE A 183 -4.69 7.62 3.38
CA PHE A 183 -3.25 7.34 3.44
C PHE A 183 -2.87 5.87 3.13
N ALA A 184 -3.78 5.08 2.57
CA ALA A 184 -3.50 3.68 2.27
C ALA A 184 -2.46 3.54 1.15
N ASP A 185 -2.60 4.31 0.09
CA ASP A 185 -1.64 4.34 -1.03
C ASP A 185 -0.27 4.82 -0.55
N ARG A 186 -0.25 5.91 0.25
CA ARG A 186 0.97 6.45 0.84
C ARG A 186 1.67 5.41 1.71
N MET A 187 0.95 4.78 2.63
CA MET A 187 1.51 3.80 3.57
C MET A 187 2.11 2.59 2.85
N LEU A 188 1.48 2.15 1.75
CA LEU A 188 2.04 1.08 0.92
C LEU A 188 3.33 1.52 0.22
N MET A 189 3.33 2.69 -0.44
CA MET A 189 4.51 3.21 -1.14
C MET A 189 5.69 3.48 -0.19
N GLU A 190 5.41 3.90 1.04
CA GLU A 190 6.45 4.12 2.06
C GLU A 190 6.94 2.83 2.72
N GLY A 191 6.12 1.77 2.80
CA GLY A 191 6.40 0.57 3.57
C GLY A 191 6.70 -0.71 2.78
N ASP A 192 6.24 -0.81 1.52
CA ASP A 192 6.50 -1.94 0.60
C ASP A 192 6.43 -1.49 -0.87
N PRO A 193 7.36 -0.61 -1.32
CA PRO A 193 7.33 -0.06 -2.67
C PRO A 193 7.54 -1.11 -3.76
N PHE A 194 8.27 -2.18 -3.47
CA PHE A 194 8.56 -3.23 -4.44
C PHE A 194 7.29 -4.02 -4.84
N THR A 195 6.30 -4.15 -3.96
CA THR A 195 5.00 -4.72 -4.31
C THR A 195 4.31 -3.94 -5.42
N LEU A 196 4.35 -2.60 -5.37
CA LEU A 196 3.80 -1.77 -6.44
C LEU A 196 4.60 -1.91 -7.73
N ILE A 197 5.92 -1.91 -7.65
CA ILE A 197 6.83 -2.08 -8.80
C ILE A 197 6.57 -3.44 -9.48
N GLU A 198 6.50 -4.51 -8.71
CA GLU A 198 6.18 -5.86 -9.20
C GLU A 198 4.82 -5.90 -9.89
N GLY A 199 3.79 -5.33 -9.26
CA GLY A 199 2.44 -5.28 -9.83
C GLY A 199 2.36 -4.48 -11.13
N MET A 200 3.11 -3.39 -11.24
CA MET A 200 3.21 -2.61 -12.47
C MET A 200 3.97 -3.35 -13.57
N ALA A 201 5.04 -4.07 -13.24
CA ALA A 201 5.78 -4.89 -14.20
C ALA A 201 4.88 -6.00 -14.77
N ILE A 202 4.14 -6.72 -13.92
CA ILE A 202 3.16 -7.73 -14.36
C ILE A 202 2.09 -7.10 -15.26
N ALA A 203 1.56 -5.91 -14.92
CA ALA A 203 0.60 -5.20 -15.75
C ALA A 203 1.19 -4.82 -17.12
N GLY A 204 2.45 -4.39 -17.14
CA GLY A 204 3.19 -4.10 -18.36
C GLY A 204 3.29 -5.32 -19.28
N LEU A 205 3.73 -6.45 -18.73
CA LEU A 205 3.84 -7.71 -19.45
C LEU A 205 2.47 -8.18 -19.99
N ALA A 206 1.43 -8.12 -19.16
CA ALA A 206 0.08 -8.56 -19.54
C ALA A 206 -0.53 -7.69 -20.64
N CYS A 207 -0.28 -6.39 -20.65
CA CYS A 207 -0.86 -5.45 -21.61
C CYS A 207 0.03 -5.18 -22.83
N GLY A 208 1.29 -5.63 -22.82
CA GLY A 208 2.28 -5.32 -23.86
C GLY A 208 2.79 -3.88 -23.77
N ALA A 209 2.85 -3.31 -22.58
CA ALA A 209 3.43 -2.01 -22.31
C ALA A 209 4.89 -2.16 -21.87
N THR A 210 5.76 -1.26 -22.31
CA THR A 210 7.19 -1.25 -21.95
C THR A 210 7.56 -0.10 -21.01
N LYS A 211 6.62 0.82 -20.76
CA LYS A 211 6.81 1.99 -19.88
C LYS A 211 5.64 2.19 -18.95
N GLY A 212 5.95 2.43 -17.69
CA GLY A 212 5.02 2.82 -16.65
C GLY A 212 5.35 4.19 -16.05
N PHE A 213 4.33 4.83 -15.46
CA PHE A 213 4.46 6.05 -14.68
C PHE A 213 3.74 5.87 -13.36
N VAL A 214 4.38 6.28 -12.25
CA VAL A 214 3.71 6.47 -10.97
C VAL A 214 3.50 7.96 -10.77
N TYR A 215 2.25 8.40 -10.84
CA TYR A 215 1.90 9.80 -10.64
C TYR A 215 1.55 10.00 -9.17
N ILE A 216 2.49 10.58 -8.41
CA ILE A 216 2.38 10.77 -6.96
C ILE A 216 2.07 12.24 -6.67
N ARG A 217 1.12 12.49 -5.79
CA ARG A 217 0.82 13.84 -5.33
C ARG A 217 2.02 14.48 -4.61
N SER A 218 2.22 15.79 -4.82
CA SER A 218 3.36 16.54 -4.25
C SER A 218 3.38 16.56 -2.72
N GLU A 219 2.25 16.33 -2.08
CA GLU A 219 2.07 16.35 -0.63
C GLU A 219 2.60 15.08 0.06
N TYR A 220 3.12 14.10 -0.70
CA TYR A 220 3.71 12.87 -0.18
C TYR A 220 5.24 12.81 -0.38
N PRO A 221 6.03 13.72 0.23
CA PRO A 221 7.46 13.81 -0.04
C PRO A 221 8.24 12.56 0.38
N VAL A 222 7.80 11.83 1.40
CA VAL A 222 8.45 10.57 1.82
C VAL A 222 8.19 9.48 0.79
N ALA A 223 6.94 9.28 0.38
CA ALA A 223 6.59 8.30 -0.65
C ALA A 223 7.30 8.57 -1.98
N ILE A 224 7.44 9.84 -2.38
CA ILE A 224 8.19 10.21 -3.59
C ILE A 224 9.64 9.73 -3.51
N ARG A 225 10.35 10.02 -2.40
CA ARG A 225 11.74 9.59 -2.20
C ARG A 225 11.87 8.07 -2.17
N VAL A 226 11.03 7.39 -1.38
CA VAL A 226 11.05 5.92 -1.27
C VAL A 226 10.81 5.26 -2.63
N MET A 227 9.81 5.74 -3.39
CA MET A 227 9.52 5.19 -4.72
C MET A 227 10.64 5.46 -5.73
N GLN A 228 11.29 6.64 -5.69
CA GLN A 228 12.45 6.94 -6.54
C GLN A 228 13.63 6.01 -6.24
N ASP A 229 13.96 5.83 -4.96
CA ASP A 229 15.03 4.92 -4.53
C ASP A 229 14.70 3.47 -4.86
N ALA A 230 13.46 3.01 -4.62
CA ALA A 230 13.03 1.66 -4.95
C ALA A 230 13.07 1.38 -6.46
N CYS A 231 12.68 2.33 -7.32
CA CYS A 231 12.80 2.19 -8.77
C CYS A 231 14.27 2.11 -9.21
N ARG A 232 15.16 2.91 -8.61
CA ARG A 232 16.61 2.83 -8.88
C ARG A 232 17.17 1.47 -8.51
N ILE A 233 16.87 0.97 -7.30
CA ILE A 233 17.27 -0.37 -6.83
C ILE A 233 16.69 -1.46 -7.77
N ALA A 234 15.43 -1.35 -8.13
CA ALA A 234 14.77 -2.30 -9.03
C ALA A 234 15.43 -2.36 -10.43
N LEU A 235 15.91 -1.22 -10.93
CA LEU A 235 16.66 -1.15 -12.19
C LEU A 235 18.06 -1.77 -12.03
N GLU A 236 18.79 -1.44 -10.97
CA GLU A 236 20.12 -1.99 -10.67
C GLU A 236 20.10 -3.52 -10.50
N GLU A 237 19.03 -4.05 -9.88
CA GLU A 237 18.83 -5.49 -9.60
C GLU A 237 18.07 -6.24 -10.72
N GLY A 238 17.75 -5.58 -11.84
CA GLY A 238 17.14 -6.17 -13.01
C GLY A 238 15.65 -6.52 -12.87
N LEU A 239 14.94 -5.96 -11.87
CA LEU A 239 13.48 -6.03 -11.81
C LEU A 239 12.82 -5.14 -12.86
N LEU A 240 13.48 -4.09 -13.26
CA LEU A 240 13.10 -3.14 -14.30
C LEU A 240 14.18 -3.10 -15.37
N GLY A 241 13.87 -2.49 -16.51
CA GLY A 241 14.81 -2.23 -17.59
C GLY A 241 14.55 -3.04 -18.85
N PRO A 242 15.56 -3.23 -19.70
CA PRO A 242 15.40 -3.85 -21.03
C PRO A 242 15.11 -5.34 -20.99
N SER A 243 15.35 -5.99 -19.85
CA SER A 243 15.17 -7.45 -19.71
C SER A 243 14.82 -7.79 -18.26
N VAL A 244 13.54 -7.70 -17.93
CA VAL A 244 13.03 -7.99 -16.58
C VAL A 244 13.44 -9.40 -16.15
N LEU A 245 14.14 -9.51 -15.03
CA LEU A 245 14.73 -10.77 -14.50
C LEU A 245 15.50 -11.58 -15.55
N GLY A 246 16.10 -10.91 -16.55
CA GLY A 246 16.86 -11.58 -17.61
C GLY A 246 16.00 -12.38 -18.62
N ARG A 247 14.69 -12.16 -18.67
CA ARG A 247 13.75 -12.93 -19.50
C ARG A 247 13.40 -12.29 -20.85
N GLY A 248 14.10 -11.20 -21.23
CA GLY A 248 13.94 -10.56 -22.54
C GLY A 248 12.72 -9.64 -22.68
N ALA A 249 11.87 -9.55 -21.68
CA ALA A 249 10.75 -8.62 -21.66
C ALA A 249 11.19 -7.27 -21.04
N ALA A 250 10.90 -6.16 -21.71
CA ALA A 250 11.29 -4.83 -21.25
C ALA A 250 10.15 -4.18 -20.48
N PHE A 251 10.44 -3.60 -19.33
CA PHE A 251 9.55 -2.70 -18.63
C PHE A 251 10.34 -1.73 -17.75
N ASP A 252 9.96 -0.45 -17.78
CA ASP A 252 10.59 0.60 -16.99
C ASP A 252 9.54 1.49 -16.35
N ILE A 253 9.86 2.09 -15.19
CA ILE A 253 8.95 2.94 -14.41
C ILE A 253 9.61 4.31 -14.20
N GLU A 254 8.82 5.36 -14.36
CA GLU A 254 9.20 6.72 -14.06
C GLU A 254 8.27 7.32 -13.01
N ILE A 255 8.86 7.95 -11.98
CA ILE A 255 8.11 8.66 -10.96
C ILE A 255 7.82 10.07 -11.45
N ARG A 256 6.55 10.45 -11.45
CA ARG A 256 6.07 11.79 -11.78
C ARG A 256 5.35 12.40 -10.59
N VAL A 257 5.77 13.61 -10.23
CA VAL A 257 5.21 14.34 -9.11
C VAL A 257 4.12 15.29 -9.62
N GLY A 258 2.94 15.19 -9.00
CA GLY A 258 1.83 16.09 -9.28
C GLY A 258 2.09 17.53 -8.83
N ALA A 259 1.21 18.44 -9.22
CA ALA A 259 1.31 19.87 -8.89
C ALA A 259 0.31 20.32 -7.80
N GLY A 260 -0.18 19.39 -6.96
CA GLY A 260 -1.07 19.70 -5.84
C GLY A 260 -2.54 19.99 -6.24
N ALA A 261 -3.01 19.43 -7.36
CA ALA A 261 -4.38 19.64 -7.81
C ALA A 261 -5.23 18.37 -7.57
N TYR A 262 -6.21 18.45 -6.67
CA TYR A 262 -7.14 17.35 -6.35
C TYR A 262 -7.79 16.71 -7.59
N VAL A 263 -8.15 17.54 -8.61
CA VAL A 263 -8.76 17.06 -9.85
C VAL A 263 -7.88 16.02 -10.58
N CYS A 264 -6.58 15.99 -10.36
CA CYS A 264 -5.66 15.03 -10.95
C CYS A 264 -5.77 13.62 -10.35
N GLY A 265 -6.60 13.40 -9.33
CA GLY A 265 -7.09 12.08 -8.92
C GLY A 265 -8.04 11.45 -9.96
N GLU A 266 -8.72 12.24 -10.80
CA GLU A 266 -9.49 11.74 -11.94
C GLU A 266 -8.55 11.32 -13.07
N GLU A 267 -8.76 10.11 -13.63
CA GLU A 267 -7.81 9.46 -14.53
C GLU A 267 -7.44 10.29 -15.79
N THR A 268 -8.36 11.08 -16.34
CA THR A 268 -8.08 11.86 -17.56
C THR A 268 -7.43 13.21 -17.26
N SER A 269 -7.75 13.82 -16.14
CA SER A 269 -7.06 15.00 -15.60
C SER A 269 -5.61 14.67 -15.24
N LEU A 270 -5.38 13.51 -14.61
CA LEU A 270 -4.04 12.98 -14.36
C LEU A 270 -3.25 12.83 -15.66
N LEU A 271 -3.84 12.24 -16.71
CA LEU A 271 -3.17 12.08 -18.00
C LEU A 271 -2.82 13.43 -18.65
N ASN A 272 -3.69 14.44 -18.54
CA ASN A 272 -3.36 15.79 -18.99
C ASN A 272 -2.17 16.38 -18.23
N SER A 273 -2.17 16.25 -16.90
CA SER A 273 -1.06 16.70 -16.05
C SER A 273 0.25 15.98 -16.39
N LEU A 274 0.19 14.65 -16.59
CA LEU A 274 1.33 13.84 -16.98
C LEU A 274 1.90 14.27 -18.37
N GLU A 275 1.05 14.77 -19.26
CA GLU A 275 1.43 15.34 -20.56
C GLU A 275 1.91 16.81 -20.48
N GLY A 276 2.06 17.37 -19.27
CA GLY A 276 2.46 18.78 -19.08
C GLY A 276 1.35 19.79 -19.38
N LYS A 277 0.10 19.35 -19.42
CA LYS A 277 -1.08 20.19 -19.65
C LYS A 277 -1.79 20.49 -18.34
N ARG A 278 -2.68 21.49 -18.33
CA ARG A 278 -3.57 21.73 -17.20
C ARG A 278 -4.43 20.50 -16.93
N GLY A 279 -4.60 20.12 -15.67
CA GLY A 279 -5.47 19.03 -15.24
C GLY A 279 -6.93 19.36 -15.47
N VAL A 280 -7.46 18.92 -16.62
CA VAL A 280 -8.85 19.11 -17.03
C VAL A 280 -9.38 17.75 -17.48
N VAL A 281 -10.62 17.43 -17.12
CA VAL A 281 -11.28 16.18 -17.50
C VAL A 281 -11.47 16.11 -19.01
N ARG A 282 -11.13 14.98 -19.61
CA ARG A 282 -11.36 14.72 -21.05
C ARG A 282 -12.75 14.13 -21.26
N ALA A 283 -13.40 14.47 -22.36
CA ALA A 283 -14.62 13.79 -22.76
C ALA A 283 -14.39 12.30 -23.03
N LYS A 284 -15.32 11.48 -22.62
CA LYS A 284 -15.34 10.02 -22.85
C LYS A 284 -16.61 9.67 -23.65
N PRO A 285 -16.56 8.88 -24.72
CA PRO A 285 -15.39 8.27 -25.37
C PRO A 285 -14.48 9.27 -26.10
N PRO A 286 -13.19 8.94 -26.38
CA PRO A 286 -12.56 7.65 -26.18
C PRO A 286 -12.13 7.42 -24.72
N LEU A 287 -12.14 6.14 -24.29
CA LEU A 287 -11.62 5.75 -22.98
C LEU A 287 -10.08 5.75 -22.99
N PRO A 288 -9.41 6.04 -21.84
CA PRO A 288 -7.96 5.96 -21.72
C PRO A 288 -7.37 4.61 -22.15
N ALA A 289 -8.11 3.52 -21.98
CA ALA A 289 -7.71 2.20 -22.46
C ALA A 289 -7.46 2.13 -23.97
N LEU A 290 -8.06 3.03 -24.74
CA LEU A 290 -7.88 3.15 -26.21
C LEU A 290 -7.03 4.36 -26.59
N GLN A 291 -7.24 5.51 -25.92
CA GLN A 291 -6.56 6.78 -26.17
C GLN A 291 -6.28 7.52 -24.87
N GLY A 292 -5.26 7.05 -24.13
CA GLY A 292 -4.82 7.63 -22.86
C GLY A 292 -3.64 8.58 -23.01
N PHE A 293 -2.51 8.26 -22.37
CA PHE A 293 -1.28 9.06 -22.38
C PHE A 293 -0.74 9.18 -23.82
N MET A 294 -0.49 10.42 -24.28
CA MET A 294 -0.05 10.72 -25.63
C MET A 294 -0.92 10.04 -26.72
N ALA A 295 -2.24 9.99 -26.50
CA ALA A 295 -3.21 9.32 -27.37
C ALA A 295 -2.91 7.83 -27.63
N ARG A 296 -2.19 7.15 -26.71
CA ARG A 296 -1.87 5.72 -26.81
C ARG A 296 -2.71 4.91 -25.82
N PRO A 297 -2.93 3.61 -26.06
CA PRO A 297 -3.62 2.74 -25.11
C PRO A 297 -2.94 2.77 -23.76
N THR A 298 -3.69 3.06 -22.69
CA THR A 298 -3.14 3.27 -21.36
C THR A 298 -4.00 2.60 -20.31
N VAL A 299 -3.39 1.75 -19.47
CA VAL A 299 -4.00 1.32 -18.22
C VAL A 299 -3.80 2.42 -17.18
N VAL A 300 -4.88 2.89 -16.56
CA VAL A 300 -4.80 3.72 -15.35
C VAL A 300 -5.39 2.92 -14.20
N ASN A 301 -4.58 2.56 -13.20
CA ASN A 301 -5.00 1.87 -11.99
C ASN A 301 -4.46 2.59 -10.74
N ASN A 302 -5.21 2.51 -9.64
CA ASN A 302 -4.77 2.98 -8.33
C ASN A 302 -3.65 2.10 -7.75
N VAL A 303 -2.88 2.62 -6.79
CA VAL A 303 -1.76 1.94 -6.10
C VAL A 303 -2.17 0.58 -5.55
N ILE A 304 -3.22 0.52 -4.70
CA ILE A 304 -3.65 -0.73 -4.05
C ILE A 304 -4.11 -1.77 -5.07
N SER A 305 -4.73 -1.32 -6.18
CA SER A 305 -5.13 -2.23 -7.26
C SER A 305 -3.93 -2.92 -7.91
N LEU A 306 -2.87 -2.17 -8.19
CA LEU A 306 -1.62 -2.72 -8.76
C LEU A 306 -0.86 -3.57 -7.74
N ALA A 307 -0.79 -3.13 -6.50
CA ALA A 307 -0.13 -3.84 -5.41
C ALA A 307 -0.83 -5.16 -5.01
N SER A 308 -2.10 -5.33 -5.36
CA SER A 308 -2.81 -6.61 -5.18
C SER A 308 -2.43 -7.66 -6.23
N VAL A 309 -1.86 -7.25 -7.36
CA VAL A 309 -1.53 -8.15 -8.48
C VAL A 309 -0.47 -9.20 -8.12
N PRO A 310 0.65 -8.86 -7.46
CA PRO A 310 1.65 -9.86 -7.09
C PRO A 310 1.08 -11.02 -6.27
N VAL A 311 0.15 -10.74 -5.34
CA VAL A 311 -0.52 -11.78 -4.54
C VAL A 311 -1.35 -12.71 -5.42
N ILE A 312 -2.09 -12.17 -6.39
CA ILE A 312 -2.88 -12.96 -7.34
C ILE A 312 -1.99 -13.91 -8.13
N PHE A 313 -0.85 -13.42 -8.62
CA PHE A 313 0.07 -14.25 -9.40
C PHE A 313 0.85 -15.23 -8.52
N ALA A 314 1.23 -14.87 -7.30
CA ALA A 314 1.94 -15.77 -6.40
C ALA A 314 1.06 -16.93 -5.90
N GLN A 315 -0.20 -16.65 -5.55
CA GLN A 315 -1.09 -17.61 -4.91
C GLN A 315 -2.16 -18.21 -5.85
N GLY A 316 -2.40 -17.58 -7.00
CA GLY A 316 -3.43 -17.94 -7.97
C GLY A 316 -4.74 -17.17 -7.77
N ALA A 317 -5.46 -16.99 -8.88
CA ALA A 317 -6.73 -16.28 -8.91
C ALA A 317 -7.78 -16.87 -7.95
N ALA A 318 -7.85 -18.20 -7.87
CA ALA A 318 -8.80 -18.90 -7.00
C ALA A 318 -8.55 -18.60 -5.51
N ALA A 319 -7.29 -18.55 -5.08
CA ALA A 319 -6.94 -18.20 -3.71
C ALA A 319 -7.36 -16.75 -3.37
N TYR A 320 -7.06 -15.78 -4.25
CA TYR A 320 -7.50 -14.40 -4.06
C TYR A 320 -9.04 -14.27 -4.06
N GLN A 321 -9.72 -14.99 -4.96
CA GLN A 321 -11.17 -14.99 -5.08
C GLN A 321 -11.87 -15.59 -3.85
N SER A 322 -11.21 -16.45 -3.07
CA SER A 322 -11.77 -17.04 -1.86
C SER A 322 -12.00 -16.01 -0.74
N TYR A 323 -11.31 -14.87 -0.79
CA TYR A 323 -11.54 -13.76 0.12
C TYR A 323 -12.66 -12.85 -0.40
N GLY A 324 -13.45 -12.29 0.53
CA GLY A 324 -14.51 -11.34 0.22
C GLY A 324 -15.86 -11.99 -0.14
N ILE A 325 -16.82 -11.15 -0.51
CA ILE A 325 -18.22 -11.54 -0.76
C ILE A 325 -18.72 -11.04 -2.12
N GLY A 326 -19.69 -11.74 -2.69
CA GLY A 326 -20.36 -11.33 -3.92
C GLY A 326 -19.40 -11.01 -5.05
N ARG A 327 -19.42 -9.76 -5.56
CA ARG A 327 -18.52 -9.26 -6.59
C ARG A 327 -17.27 -8.58 -6.02
N SER A 328 -17.19 -8.37 -4.72
CA SER A 328 -16.05 -7.72 -4.04
C SER A 328 -15.12 -8.79 -3.49
N ARG A 329 -14.07 -9.09 -4.25
CA ARG A 329 -13.11 -10.15 -3.96
C ARG A 329 -11.79 -9.59 -3.46
N GLY A 330 -11.06 -10.44 -2.72
CA GLY A 330 -9.80 -10.06 -2.07
C GLY A 330 -10.03 -9.28 -0.78
N THR A 331 -9.06 -8.43 -0.47
CA THR A 331 -9.05 -7.59 0.74
C THR A 331 -9.23 -6.12 0.41
N ILE A 332 -9.54 -5.34 1.44
CA ILE A 332 -9.64 -3.89 1.42
C ILE A 332 -8.90 -3.30 2.62
N PRO A 333 -8.05 -2.28 2.45
CA PRO A 333 -7.53 -1.50 3.56
C PRO A 333 -8.59 -0.51 4.03
N LEU A 334 -9.03 -0.65 5.28
CA LEU A 334 -9.94 0.25 5.95
C LEU A 334 -9.15 1.27 6.76
N GLN A 335 -9.43 2.55 6.55
CA GLN A 335 -8.84 3.64 7.32
C GLN A 335 -9.88 4.12 8.32
N ILE A 336 -9.59 3.92 9.60
CA ILE A 336 -10.51 4.22 10.71
C ILE A 336 -9.99 5.46 11.42
N ALA A 337 -10.84 6.48 11.54
CA ALA A 337 -10.49 7.76 12.17
C ALA A 337 -11.69 8.40 12.85
N GLY A 338 -11.44 9.53 13.53
CA GLY A 338 -12.45 10.29 14.26
C GLY A 338 -12.52 9.89 15.73
N ASN A 339 -13.72 9.92 16.33
CA ASN A 339 -13.90 9.62 17.76
C ASN A 339 -13.92 8.11 18.02
N VAL A 340 -12.83 7.42 17.73
CA VAL A 340 -12.60 5.99 18.00
C VAL A 340 -11.41 5.82 18.95
N LYS A 341 -11.36 4.69 19.68
CA LYS A 341 -10.21 4.38 20.56
C LYS A 341 -8.98 4.00 19.75
N PHE A 342 -9.17 3.22 18.68
CA PHE A 342 -8.10 2.70 17.85
C PHE A 342 -8.33 3.20 16.41
N GLY A 343 -7.52 4.16 15.99
CA GLY A 343 -7.54 4.73 14.65
C GLY A 343 -6.31 4.31 13.87
N GLY A 344 -6.47 4.04 12.57
CA GLY A 344 -5.35 3.62 11.73
C GLY A 344 -5.79 2.88 10.49
N LEU A 345 -4.91 2.04 9.94
CA LEU A 345 -5.19 1.22 8.77
C LEU A 345 -5.31 -0.25 9.16
N TYR A 346 -6.39 -0.88 8.73
CA TYR A 346 -6.73 -2.28 8.99
C TYR A 346 -7.09 -2.99 7.69
N GLU A 347 -6.30 -3.96 7.25
CA GLU A 347 -6.62 -4.74 6.05
C GLU A 347 -7.45 -5.96 6.41
N THR A 348 -8.56 -6.14 5.69
CA THR A 348 -9.49 -7.27 5.89
C THR A 348 -10.11 -7.71 4.58
N ALA A 349 -10.63 -8.94 4.54
CA ALA A 349 -11.51 -9.38 3.46
C ALA A 349 -12.81 -8.56 3.45
N PHE A 350 -13.40 -8.35 2.27
CA PHE A 350 -14.73 -7.76 2.20
C PHE A 350 -15.77 -8.61 2.94
N GLY A 351 -16.73 -7.95 3.55
CA GLY A 351 -17.86 -8.60 4.25
C GLY A 351 -18.05 -8.19 5.70
N LEU A 352 -17.07 -7.52 6.33
CA LEU A 352 -17.27 -6.95 7.66
C LEU A 352 -18.34 -5.86 7.62
N THR A 353 -19.17 -5.82 8.66
CA THR A 353 -20.19 -4.79 8.81
C THR A 353 -19.61 -3.49 9.35
N LEU A 354 -20.30 -2.37 9.13
CA LEU A 354 -19.93 -1.07 9.70
C LEU A 354 -19.80 -1.11 11.22
N GLY A 355 -20.73 -1.81 11.90
CA GLY A 355 -20.70 -1.98 13.34
C GLY A 355 -19.43 -2.71 13.81
N GLU A 356 -19.08 -3.83 13.15
CA GLU A 356 -17.85 -4.57 13.48
C GLU A 356 -16.61 -3.71 13.31
N VAL A 357 -16.54 -2.90 12.25
CA VAL A 357 -15.40 -2.00 12.00
C VAL A 357 -15.28 -0.95 13.11
N VAL A 358 -16.37 -0.30 13.51
CA VAL A 358 -16.29 0.81 14.45
C VAL A 358 -16.26 0.34 15.90
N GLU A 359 -17.07 -0.67 16.26
CA GLU A 359 -17.20 -1.11 17.65
C GLU A 359 -16.17 -2.14 18.05
N LYS A 360 -15.90 -3.14 17.18
CA LYS A 360 -14.92 -4.20 17.47
C LYS A 360 -13.50 -3.75 17.14
N ILE A 361 -13.24 -3.35 15.88
CA ILE A 361 -11.91 -2.98 15.43
C ILE A 361 -11.50 -1.62 15.98
N GLY A 362 -12.33 -0.57 15.79
CA GLY A 362 -12.10 0.77 16.31
C GLY A 362 -12.23 0.90 17.83
N GLY A 363 -12.74 -0.14 18.52
CA GLY A 363 -12.92 -0.18 19.97
C GLY A 363 -14.03 0.72 20.50
N GLY A 364 -14.97 1.14 19.64
CA GLY A 364 -16.00 2.12 19.97
C GLY A 364 -15.47 3.54 20.09
N THR A 365 -16.27 4.44 20.66
CA THR A 365 -15.86 5.85 20.80
C THR A 365 -14.81 6.03 21.88
N ALA A 366 -13.85 6.92 21.65
CA ALA A 366 -12.86 7.31 22.64
C ALA A 366 -13.50 7.97 23.87
N SER A 367 -14.67 8.60 23.71
CA SER A 367 -15.43 9.24 24.79
C SER A 367 -16.25 8.27 25.63
N GLY A 368 -16.38 6.98 25.25
CA GLY A 368 -17.23 5.98 25.90
C GLY A 368 -18.73 6.15 25.64
N ARG A 369 -19.15 7.15 24.83
CA ARG A 369 -20.56 7.34 24.43
C ARG A 369 -20.90 6.37 23.28
N PRO A 370 -22.16 5.99 23.11
CA PRO A 370 -22.59 5.23 21.93
C PRO A 370 -22.23 5.93 20.63
N VAL A 371 -21.86 5.17 19.60
CA VAL A 371 -21.61 5.70 18.26
C VAL A 371 -22.91 6.26 17.69
N LYS A 372 -22.93 7.53 17.32
CA LYS A 372 -24.10 8.21 16.78
C LYS A 372 -24.26 8.01 15.27
N ALA A 373 -23.17 8.08 14.55
CA ALA A 373 -23.11 7.88 13.10
C ALA A 373 -21.71 7.57 12.66
N VAL A 374 -21.57 6.93 11.49
CA VAL A 374 -20.30 6.66 10.81
C VAL A 374 -20.36 7.29 9.43
N GLN A 375 -19.34 8.04 9.04
CA GLN A 375 -19.18 8.51 7.67
C GLN A 375 -18.33 7.48 6.89
N VAL A 376 -18.79 7.06 5.72
CA VAL A 376 -18.11 6.08 4.87
C VAL A 376 -17.84 6.71 3.51
N GLY A 377 -16.61 6.53 3.01
CA GLY A 377 -16.19 7.07 1.72
C GLY A 377 -15.44 8.41 1.81
N GLY A 378 -14.82 8.69 2.97
CA GLY A 378 -14.06 9.93 3.20
C GLY A 378 -14.95 11.16 3.38
N PRO A 379 -14.41 12.39 3.21
CA PRO A 379 -15.12 13.65 3.48
C PRO A 379 -16.37 13.88 2.63
N LEU A 380 -16.42 13.28 1.44
CA LEU A 380 -17.57 13.36 0.51
C LEU A 380 -18.56 12.20 0.69
N GLY A 381 -18.28 11.29 1.63
CA GLY A 381 -19.07 10.10 1.87
C GLY A 381 -20.38 10.34 2.63
N ALA A 382 -21.24 9.33 2.61
CA ALA A 382 -22.52 9.37 3.31
C ALA A 382 -22.39 9.03 4.80
N TYR A 383 -23.32 9.54 5.61
CA TYR A 383 -23.44 9.22 7.03
C TYR A 383 -24.43 8.06 7.24
N PHE A 384 -23.98 7.08 8.02
CA PHE A 384 -24.76 5.89 8.37
C PHE A 384 -25.15 5.96 9.85
N PRO A 385 -26.46 6.00 10.18
CA PRO A 385 -26.92 5.91 11.57
C PRO A 385 -26.79 4.48 12.11
N PRO A 386 -26.90 4.25 13.43
CA PRO A 386 -26.78 2.93 14.06
C PRO A 386 -27.69 1.85 13.47
N ALA A 387 -28.88 2.22 13.00
CA ALA A 387 -29.81 1.29 12.34
C ALA A 387 -29.23 0.63 11.06
N LEU A 388 -28.18 1.21 10.47
CA LEU A 388 -27.50 0.71 9.27
C LEU A 388 -26.12 0.08 9.57
N PHE A 389 -25.74 -0.10 10.83
CA PHE A 389 -24.46 -0.69 11.20
C PHE A 389 -24.31 -2.17 10.81
N GLY A 390 -25.43 -2.85 10.52
CA GLY A 390 -25.40 -4.20 9.92
C GLY A 390 -25.05 -4.24 8.42
N THR A 391 -24.80 -3.08 7.76
CA THR A 391 -24.42 -3.02 6.35
C THR A 391 -22.99 -3.51 6.15
N PRO A 392 -22.75 -4.53 5.30
CA PRO A 392 -21.40 -5.02 5.03
C PRO A 392 -20.65 -4.11 4.06
N PHE A 393 -19.32 -4.04 4.22
CA PHE A 393 -18.42 -3.54 3.18
C PHE A 393 -18.38 -4.56 2.04
N ALA A 394 -18.87 -4.17 0.84
CA ALA A 394 -18.95 -5.03 -0.34
C ALA A 394 -18.70 -4.25 -1.64
#